data_ba68fafff9f5daded51138d68743904f
#
_entry.id   ba68fafff9f5daded51138d68743904f
#
_cell.length_a   1.000
_cell.length_b   1.000
_cell.length_c   1.000
_cell.angle_alpha   90.00
_cell.angle_beta   90.00
_cell.angle_gamma   90.00
#
_symmetry.space_group_name_H-M   'P 1'
#
loop_
_entity.id
_entity.type
_entity.pdbx_description
1 polymer ?
#
loop_
_entity_poly.entity_id
_entity_poly.type
_entity_poly.pdbx_seq_one_letter_code
_entity_poly.pdbx_strand_id
1 'polypeptide(L)'
;SVSPAASTANLGGSNGIKLTTTANGDPGTASQCATITPQESASVDGSPYQYLTFSVKDMVNPGSCTVKVTFVDMNGNESSAWSYEKTVYENWTRVWVPVGGALGFDRTHIAQIRLGFYWKGDYYIDDIAFCNGYSDGIPPLSNNLVSNASFEDDGSAVAQPKGWHFEGANPESTYLEKNSNSASGRFHVVHYSPQTHDAYTWQTIYDLPNGTYTLRAMVQSGGGQTQNKILATDFGATEMSVDIPVSTPWVQVEIDNIQVTNGKCTVGFYTEGNSGDWSCVDNIEFFPASSG
;
A
#
# COMPACT_ATOMS: atom_id res chain seq x y z
N SER A 1 -1.51 22.96 -17.54
CA SER A 1 -1.61 22.12 -18.74
C SER A 1 -1.29 20.69 -18.36
N VAL A 2 -2.19 19.78 -18.70
CA VAL A 2 -1.99 18.34 -18.53
C VAL A 2 -1.42 17.83 -19.85
N SER A 3 -0.22 17.29 -19.83
CA SER A 3 0.35 16.60 -20.99
C SER A 3 0.53 15.13 -20.62
N PRO A 4 -0.27 14.21 -21.13
CA PRO A 4 0.06 12.81 -21.05
C PRO A 4 1.30 12.57 -21.94
N ALA A 5 2.41 12.25 -21.32
CA ALA A 5 3.60 11.80 -22.02
C ALA A 5 3.87 10.35 -21.62
N ALA A 6 4.23 9.52 -22.60
CA ALA A 6 4.72 8.18 -22.29
C ALA A 6 5.92 8.29 -21.33
N SER A 7 5.85 7.60 -20.21
CA SER A 7 6.88 7.62 -19.17
C SER A 7 7.84 6.45 -19.35
N THR A 8 9.12 6.69 -19.10
CA THR A 8 10.11 5.61 -18.95
C THR A 8 10.09 4.98 -17.56
N ALA A 9 9.33 5.56 -16.62
CA ALA A 9 9.11 4.97 -15.32
C ALA A 9 7.88 4.05 -15.38
N ASN A 10 8.08 2.80 -15.71
CA ASN A 10 7.05 1.79 -15.83
C ASN A 10 7.21 0.71 -14.75
N LEU A 11 6.10 0.14 -14.37
CA LEU A 11 6.00 -1.05 -13.55
C LEU A 11 5.79 -2.24 -14.49
N GLY A 12 6.58 -3.31 -14.36
CA GLY A 12 6.37 -4.55 -15.13
C GLY A 12 6.60 -4.48 -16.65
N GLY A 13 7.20 -3.41 -17.19
CA GLY A 13 7.55 -3.31 -18.61
C GLY A 13 6.45 -2.76 -19.53
N SER A 14 5.32 -2.27 -18.99
CA SER A 14 4.30 -1.54 -19.73
C SER A 14 4.65 -0.05 -19.90
N ASN A 15 3.98 0.66 -20.81
CA ASN A 15 4.16 2.10 -20.96
C ASN A 15 3.24 2.85 -19.98
N GLY A 16 3.80 3.38 -18.90
CA GLY A 16 3.07 4.21 -17.96
C GLY A 16 2.67 5.59 -18.51
N ILE A 17 1.72 6.23 -17.85
CA ILE A 17 1.28 7.60 -18.16
C ILE A 17 1.96 8.55 -17.18
N LYS A 18 2.55 9.63 -17.70
CA LYS A 18 2.99 10.75 -16.86
C LYS A 18 1.97 11.88 -16.93
N LEU A 19 1.51 12.33 -15.75
CA LEU A 19 0.64 13.47 -15.58
C LEU A 19 1.39 14.55 -14.78
N THR A 20 1.60 15.73 -15.37
CA THR A 20 2.19 16.87 -14.69
C THR A 20 1.12 17.90 -14.35
N THR A 21 0.97 18.21 -13.06
CA THR A 21 0.14 19.31 -12.57
C THR A 21 1.02 20.44 -12.07
N THR A 22 0.80 21.66 -12.55
CA THR A 22 1.67 22.82 -12.29
C THR A 22 1.24 23.68 -11.11
N ALA A 23 0.03 23.45 -10.61
CA ALA A 23 -0.54 24.17 -9.47
C ALA A 23 -1.43 23.24 -8.64
N ASN A 24 -1.68 23.60 -7.39
CA ASN A 24 -2.72 22.96 -6.60
C ASN A 24 -4.09 23.43 -7.10
N GLY A 25 -5.05 22.53 -7.15
CA GLY A 25 -6.39 22.89 -7.66
C GLY A 25 -7.40 21.74 -7.56
N ASP A 26 -8.66 22.02 -7.86
CA ASP A 26 -9.72 21.01 -7.83
C ASP A 26 -9.39 19.88 -8.82
N PRO A 27 -9.23 18.64 -8.35
CA PRO A 27 -8.93 17.47 -9.19
C PRO A 27 -10.04 17.12 -10.18
N GLY A 28 -11.20 17.79 -10.12
CA GLY A 28 -12.27 17.69 -11.12
C GLY A 28 -12.09 18.59 -12.34
N THR A 29 -11.15 19.52 -12.31
CA THR A 29 -10.91 20.43 -13.45
C THR A 29 -9.99 19.80 -14.50
N ALA A 30 -10.17 20.20 -15.77
CA ALA A 30 -9.38 19.68 -16.89
C ALA A 30 -7.85 19.93 -16.75
N SER A 31 -7.46 20.92 -15.94
CA SER A 31 -6.03 21.21 -15.67
C SER A 31 -5.39 20.32 -14.61
N GLN A 32 -6.18 19.51 -13.92
CA GLN A 32 -5.76 18.68 -12.80
C GLN A 32 -6.04 17.19 -13.02
N CYS A 33 -6.65 16.80 -14.14
CA CYS A 33 -6.99 15.42 -14.39
C CYS A 33 -6.49 14.91 -15.74
N ALA A 34 -6.17 13.62 -15.79
CA ALA A 34 -6.00 12.85 -17.01
C ALA A 34 -7.30 12.14 -17.36
N THR A 35 -7.65 12.14 -18.65
CA THR A 35 -8.77 11.36 -19.18
C THR A 35 -8.21 10.14 -19.91
N ILE A 36 -8.68 8.98 -19.52
CA ILE A 36 -8.33 7.70 -20.12
C ILE A 36 -9.55 7.20 -20.88
N THR A 37 -9.34 6.82 -22.13
CA THR A 37 -10.37 6.28 -23.02
C THR A 37 -9.92 4.90 -23.51
N PRO A 38 -10.86 3.95 -23.70
CA PRO A 38 -10.54 2.69 -24.36
C PRO A 38 -9.98 2.92 -25.77
N GLN A 39 -8.98 2.14 -26.17
CA GLN A 39 -8.36 2.29 -27.51
C GLN A 39 -9.05 1.44 -28.57
N GLU A 40 -9.59 0.28 -28.20
CA GLU A 40 -10.10 -0.72 -29.15
C GLU A 40 -11.64 -0.77 -29.21
N SER A 41 -12.31 -0.02 -28.32
CA SER A 41 -13.79 0.03 -28.25
C SER A 41 -14.25 1.41 -27.83
N ALA A 42 -15.53 1.74 -28.09
CA ALA A 42 -16.10 3.02 -27.65
C ALA A 42 -16.32 3.06 -26.12
N SER A 43 -16.39 1.92 -25.45
CA SER A 43 -16.61 1.79 -24.01
C SER A 43 -16.11 0.45 -23.48
N VAL A 44 -15.98 0.35 -22.17
CA VAL A 44 -15.67 -0.87 -21.42
C VAL A 44 -16.85 -1.20 -20.50
N ASP A 45 -17.20 -2.49 -20.42
CA ASP A 45 -18.15 -2.97 -19.42
C ASP A 45 -17.42 -3.15 -18.07
N GLY A 46 -17.68 -2.27 -17.12
CA GLY A 46 -17.18 -2.34 -15.75
C GLY A 46 -18.12 -3.10 -14.79
N SER A 47 -19.32 -3.53 -15.26
CA SER A 47 -20.32 -4.13 -14.39
C SER A 47 -19.94 -5.47 -13.76
N PRO A 48 -19.08 -6.33 -14.37
CA PRO A 48 -18.62 -7.56 -13.75
C PRO A 48 -17.60 -7.35 -12.64
N TYR A 49 -17.04 -6.16 -12.49
CA TYR A 49 -15.92 -5.88 -11.61
C TYR A 49 -16.31 -5.10 -10.36
N GLN A 50 -15.64 -5.40 -9.27
CA GLN A 50 -15.80 -4.66 -8.01
C GLN A 50 -14.96 -3.38 -7.96
N TYR A 51 -13.78 -3.40 -8.59
CA TYR A 51 -12.80 -2.32 -8.51
C TYR A 51 -12.26 -1.91 -9.88
N LEU A 52 -11.93 -0.63 -10.01
CA LEU A 52 -10.86 -0.13 -10.85
C LEU A 52 -9.60 -0.03 -9.98
N THR A 53 -8.47 -0.55 -10.44
CA THR A 53 -7.18 -0.39 -9.77
C THR A 53 -6.18 0.28 -10.69
N PHE A 54 -5.24 1.01 -10.11
CA PHE A 54 -4.07 1.56 -10.81
C PHE A 54 -2.94 1.80 -9.81
N SER A 55 -1.73 1.85 -10.34
CA SER A 55 -0.52 2.19 -9.58
C SER A 55 -0.17 3.65 -9.83
N VAL A 56 0.24 4.38 -8.78
CA VAL A 56 0.64 5.78 -8.90
C VAL A 56 1.86 6.07 -8.02
N LYS A 57 2.74 6.96 -8.50
CA LYS A 57 3.82 7.57 -7.69
C LYS A 57 4.00 9.04 -8.06
N ASP A 58 4.50 9.85 -7.12
CA ASP A 58 4.88 11.24 -7.34
C ASP A 58 6.39 11.42 -7.07
N MET A 59 7.12 11.87 -8.08
CA MET A 59 8.58 12.05 -8.00
C MET A 59 8.99 13.45 -7.58
N VAL A 60 8.07 14.40 -7.52
CA VAL A 60 8.39 15.82 -7.29
C VAL A 60 7.96 16.30 -5.93
N ASN A 61 6.82 15.84 -5.47
CA ASN A 61 6.23 16.32 -4.22
C ASN A 61 5.56 15.17 -3.45
N PRO A 62 6.33 14.15 -3.06
CA PRO A 62 5.78 13.00 -2.37
C PRO A 62 5.09 13.43 -1.06
N GLY A 63 3.92 12.90 -0.82
CA GLY A 63 3.16 13.22 0.37
C GLY A 63 1.67 12.91 0.21
N SER A 64 0.87 13.43 1.13
CA SER A 64 -0.59 13.25 1.06
C SER A 64 -1.13 13.89 -0.21
N CYS A 65 -1.86 13.11 -1.00
CA CYS A 65 -2.49 13.54 -2.24
C CYS A 65 -3.95 13.14 -2.26
N THR A 66 -4.83 14.05 -2.65
CA THR A 66 -6.22 13.70 -2.95
C THR A 66 -6.32 13.21 -4.39
N VAL A 67 -6.67 11.96 -4.55
CA VAL A 67 -6.98 11.36 -5.85
C VAL A 67 -8.50 11.36 -6.02
N LYS A 68 -8.98 11.90 -7.12
CA LYS A 68 -10.40 11.88 -7.50
C LYS A 68 -10.57 11.04 -8.76
N VAL A 69 -11.51 10.10 -8.72
CA VAL A 69 -11.82 9.25 -9.86
C VAL A 69 -13.28 9.46 -10.26
N THR A 70 -13.50 9.70 -11.53
CA THR A 70 -14.86 9.88 -12.11
C THR A 70 -14.97 8.99 -13.36
N PHE A 71 -16.00 8.17 -13.42
CA PHE A 71 -16.35 7.40 -14.61
C PHE A 71 -17.34 8.23 -15.44
N VAL A 72 -17.22 8.17 -16.76
CA VAL A 72 -18.15 8.82 -17.68
C VAL A 72 -18.66 7.75 -18.64
N ASP A 73 -19.98 7.63 -18.77
CA ASP A 73 -20.61 6.69 -19.69
C ASP A 73 -20.68 7.23 -21.14
N MET A 74 -21.15 6.40 -22.07
CA MET A 74 -21.30 6.79 -23.46
C MET A 74 -22.31 7.91 -23.72
N ASN A 75 -23.22 8.18 -22.77
CA ASN A 75 -24.18 9.25 -22.85
C ASN A 75 -23.65 10.56 -22.23
N GLY A 76 -22.44 10.54 -21.70
CA GLY A 76 -21.80 11.67 -21.03
C GLY A 76 -22.24 11.85 -19.56
N ASN A 77 -22.98 10.91 -18.98
CA ASN A 77 -23.29 10.96 -17.56
C ASN A 77 -22.06 10.63 -16.74
N GLU A 78 -21.86 11.40 -15.68
CA GLU A 78 -20.72 11.22 -14.76
C GLU A 78 -21.16 10.44 -13.52
N SER A 79 -20.30 9.53 -13.07
CA SER A 79 -20.49 8.88 -11.77
C SER A 79 -20.40 9.89 -10.64
N SER A 80 -21.04 9.59 -9.49
CA SER A 80 -20.64 10.21 -8.23
C SER A 80 -19.13 10.08 -8.08
N ALA A 81 -18.43 11.22 -7.91
CA ALA A 81 -16.99 11.21 -7.83
C ALA A 81 -16.53 10.45 -6.56
N TRP A 82 -15.62 9.54 -6.76
CA TRP A 82 -14.91 8.93 -5.66
C TRP A 82 -13.67 9.77 -5.36
N SER A 83 -13.57 10.28 -4.13
CA SER A 83 -12.42 11.04 -3.67
C SER A 83 -11.75 10.30 -2.53
N TYR A 84 -10.46 10.16 -2.62
CA TYR A 84 -9.66 9.44 -1.65
C TYR A 84 -8.37 10.21 -1.36
N GLU A 85 -8.12 10.49 -0.08
CA GLU A 85 -6.80 10.94 0.35
C GLU A 85 -5.88 9.75 0.42
N LYS A 86 -4.90 9.72 -0.46
CA LYS A 86 -3.86 8.72 -0.51
C LYS A 86 -2.52 9.41 -0.39
N THR A 87 -1.68 8.90 0.46
CA THR A 87 -0.29 9.32 0.45
C THR A 87 0.40 8.68 -0.74
N VAL A 88 0.91 9.50 -1.64
CA VAL A 88 1.62 9.07 -2.84
C VAL A 88 3.08 9.47 -2.68
N TYR A 89 3.97 8.50 -2.75
CA TYR A 89 5.40 8.66 -2.58
C TYR A 89 6.15 8.47 -3.90
N GLU A 90 7.47 8.58 -3.83
CA GLU A 90 8.39 8.15 -4.89
C GLU A 90 8.28 6.65 -5.23
N ASN A 91 7.74 5.85 -4.33
CA ASN A 91 7.43 4.44 -4.56
C ASN A 91 6.01 4.27 -5.12
N TRP A 92 5.81 3.22 -5.91
CA TRP A 92 4.51 2.91 -6.45
C TRP A 92 3.50 2.60 -5.34
N THR A 93 2.35 3.23 -5.42
CA THR A 93 1.21 3.02 -4.52
C THR A 93 0.02 2.51 -5.33
N ARG A 94 -0.58 1.39 -4.92
CA ARG A 94 -1.80 0.87 -5.55
C ARG A 94 -3.04 1.55 -5.00
N VAL A 95 -3.89 2.02 -5.90
CA VAL A 95 -5.20 2.62 -5.58
C VAL A 95 -6.30 1.66 -6.02
N TRP A 96 -7.29 1.46 -5.16
CA TRP A 96 -8.47 0.63 -5.40
C TRP A 96 -9.72 1.49 -5.35
N VAL A 97 -10.44 1.58 -6.45
CA VAL A 97 -11.65 2.41 -6.59
C VAL A 97 -12.86 1.51 -6.72
N PRO A 98 -13.81 1.52 -5.77
CA PRO A 98 -15.02 0.72 -5.89
C PRO A 98 -15.87 1.17 -7.09
N VAL A 99 -16.04 0.31 -8.08
CA VAL A 99 -16.91 0.56 -9.25
C VAL A 99 -18.37 0.32 -8.89
N GLY A 100 -18.62 -0.70 -8.08
CA GLY A 100 -19.97 -1.11 -7.71
C GLY A 100 -20.76 -0.08 -6.87
N GLY A 101 -20.05 0.79 -6.14
CA GLY A 101 -20.66 1.85 -5.32
C GLY A 101 -20.84 3.19 -6.03
N ALA A 102 -20.36 3.35 -7.26
CA ALA A 102 -20.48 4.57 -8.02
C ALA A 102 -21.90 4.67 -8.63
N LEU A 103 -22.56 5.81 -8.41
CA LEU A 103 -23.94 6.07 -8.83
C LEU A 103 -23.98 7.10 -9.96
N GLY A 104 -25.10 7.15 -10.70
CA GLY A 104 -25.41 8.22 -11.64
C GLY A 104 -24.92 8.02 -13.07
N PHE A 105 -24.33 6.86 -13.40
CA PHE A 105 -23.84 6.55 -14.74
C PHE A 105 -24.13 5.08 -15.12
N ASP A 106 -24.02 4.77 -16.40
CA ASP A 106 -24.13 3.39 -16.90
C ASP A 106 -22.76 2.70 -16.88
N ARG A 107 -22.52 1.90 -15.85
CA ARG A 107 -21.25 1.15 -15.69
C ARG A 107 -21.03 0.04 -16.74
N THR A 108 -22.07 -0.32 -17.52
CA THR A 108 -21.92 -1.30 -18.61
C THR A 108 -21.30 -0.67 -19.86
N HIS A 109 -21.24 0.68 -19.92
CA HIS A 109 -20.72 1.42 -21.06
C HIS A 109 -19.84 2.59 -20.62
N ILE A 110 -18.75 2.30 -19.90
CA ILE A 110 -17.78 3.31 -19.45
C ILE A 110 -16.95 3.79 -20.64
N ALA A 111 -17.16 5.02 -21.06
CA ALA A 111 -16.43 5.63 -22.17
C ALA A 111 -15.15 6.35 -21.72
N GLN A 112 -15.11 6.84 -20.47
CA GLN A 112 -13.96 7.56 -19.94
C GLN A 112 -13.74 7.25 -18.45
N ILE A 113 -12.48 7.26 -18.05
CA ILE A 113 -12.03 7.28 -16.66
C ILE A 113 -11.23 8.58 -16.49
N ARG A 114 -11.64 9.44 -15.56
CA ARG A 114 -10.89 10.65 -15.22
C ARG A 114 -10.20 10.47 -13.90
N LEU A 115 -8.86 10.64 -13.88
CA LEU A 115 -8.00 10.59 -12.72
C LEU A 115 -7.49 11.99 -12.41
N GLY A 116 -7.95 12.59 -11.32
CA GLY A 116 -7.58 13.94 -10.90
C GLY A 116 -6.72 13.93 -9.65
N PHE A 117 -5.79 14.89 -9.55
CA PHE A 117 -4.87 15.04 -8.43
C PHE A 117 -4.90 16.49 -7.93
N TYR A 118 -5.12 16.70 -6.63
CA TYR A 118 -5.25 18.03 -6.04
C TYR A 118 -3.93 18.81 -6.02
N TRP A 119 -2.82 18.14 -5.67
CA TRP A 119 -1.53 18.81 -5.49
C TRP A 119 -0.75 18.88 -6.80
N LYS A 120 0.08 19.93 -6.92
CA LYS A 120 1.05 19.98 -8.01
C LYS A 120 2.05 18.84 -7.86
N GLY A 121 2.42 18.21 -8.97
CA GLY A 121 3.35 17.09 -8.96
C GLY A 121 3.58 16.49 -10.34
N ASP A 122 4.49 15.55 -10.40
CA ASP A 122 4.72 14.66 -11.53
C ASP A 122 4.25 13.26 -11.15
N TYR A 123 3.00 12.96 -11.49
CA TYR A 123 2.37 11.69 -11.20
C TYR A 123 2.64 10.71 -12.33
N TYR A 124 3.17 9.56 -11.98
CA TYR A 124 3.34 8.43 -12.88
C TYR A 124 2.26 7.42 -12.56
N ILE A 125 1.50 6.99 -13.56
CA ILE A 125 0.34 6.11 -13.43
C ILE A 125 0.56 4.90 -14.32
N ASP A 126 0.31 3.70 -13.79
CA ASP A 126 0.48 2.44 -14.51
C ASP A 126 -0.51 1.37 -14.04
N ASP A 127 -0.53 0.22 -14.70
CA ASP A 127 -1.33 -0.97 -14.35
C ASP A 127 -2.81 -0.67 -14.11
N ILE A 128 -3.43 0.11 -15.00
CA ILE A 128 -4.86 0.43 -14.90
C ILE A 128 -5.67 -0.78 -15.34
N ALA A 129 -6.50 -1.31 -14.44
CA ALA A 129 -7.31 -2.48 -14.73
C ALA A 129 -8.63 -2.49 -13.95
N PHE A 130 -9.68 -3.08 -14.55
CA PHE A 130 -10.86 -3.50 -13.82
C PHE A 130 -10.64 -4.91 -13.28
N CYS A 131 -11.02 -5.16 -12.01
CA CYS A 131 -10.79 -6.44 -11.35
C CYS A 131 -11.70 -6.66 -10.12
N ASN A 132 -11.69 -7.89 -9.60
CA ASN A 132 -12.35 -8.26 -8.35
C ASN A 132 -11.38 -8.43 -7.18
N GLY A 133 -10.12 -8.12 -7.39
CA GLY A 133 -9.05 -8.20 -6.39
C GLY A 133 -7.78 -8.80 -6.97
N TYR A 134 -6.83 -9.15 -6.13
CA TYR A 134 -5.57 -9.79 -6.54
C TYR A 134 -5.76 -11.16 -7.21
N SER A 135 -6.87 -11.85 -6.91
CA SER A 135 -7.22 -13.13 -7.54
C SER A 135 -7.39 -13.06 -9.06
N ASP A 136 -7.62 -11.88 -9.62
CA ASP A 136 -7.75 -11.66 -11.07
C ASP A 136 -6.40 -11.52 -11.79
N GLY A 137 -5.30 -11.91 -11.17
CA GLY A 137 -3.97 -11.85 -11.76
C GLY A 137 -3.35 -10.44 -11.79
N ILE A 138 -3.89 -9.51 -11.00
CA ILE A 138 -3.28 -8.20 -10.79
C ILE A 138 -1.98 -8.41 -10.03
N PRO A 139 -0.81 -8.11 -10.60
CA PRO A 139 0.44 -8.28 -9.88
C PRO A 139 0.48 -7.33 -8.67
N PRO A 140 0.95 -7.79 -7.53
CA PRO A 140 1.19 -6.91 -6.40
C PRO A 140 2.23 -5.85 -6.76
N LEU A 141 2.15 -4.68 -6.15
CA LEU A 141 3.14 -3.62 -6.32
C LEU A 141 4.51 -4.12 -5.87
N SER A 142 5.52 -3.93 -6.72
CA SER A 142 6.91 -4.33 -6.45
C SER A 142 7.05 -5.75 -5.84
N ASN A 143 6.15 -6.65 -6.15
CA ASN A 143 6.00 -7.97 -5.55
C ASN A 143 5.64 -7.97 -4.05
N ASN A 144 5.50 -6.84 -3.40
CA ASN A 144 5.11 -6.78 -1.99
C ASN A 144 3.60 -7.05 -1.81
N LEU A 145 3.29 -8.07 -1.03
CA LEU A 145 1.92 -8.53 -0.75
C LEU A 145 1.33 -7.94 0.54
N VAL A 146 2.14 -7.21 1.32
CA VAL A 146 1.73 -6.53 2.55
C VAL A 146 0.94 -5.27 2.22
N SER A 147 -0.26 -5.15 2.77
CA SER A 147 -1.04 -3.91 2.70
C SER A 147 -0.49 -2.88 3.66
N ASN A 148 -0.48 -1.59 3.26
CA ASN A 148 -0.01 -0.49 4.10
C ASN A 148 1.38 -0.78 4.73
N ALA A 149 2.30 -1.22 3.89
CA ALA A 149 3.60 -1.77 4.25
C ALA A 149 4.52 -0.80 5.02
N SER A 150 4.34 0.50 4.81
CA SER A 150 5.06 1.59 5.46
C SER A 150 4.15 2.46 6.35
N PHE A 151 2.95 1.97 6.70
CA PHE A 151 2.00 2.60 7.61
C PHE A 151 1.52 4.00 7.23
N GLU A 152 1.61 4.37 5.96
CA GLU A 152 1.32 5.72 5.46
C GLU A 152 -0.12 5.92 4.99
N ASP A 153 -0.87 4.83 4.76
CA ASP A 153 -2.19 4.83 4.12
C ASP A 153 -3.28 5.54 4.92
N ASP A 154 -3.07 5.78 6.21
CA ASP A 154 -4.01 6.49 7.07
C ASP A 154 -3.79 8.01 7.06
N GLY A 155 -2.61 8.48 6.62
CA GLY A 155 -2.25 9.90 6.56
C GLY A 155 -2.16 10.60 7.91
N SER A 156 -2.41 9.89 9.01
CA SER A 156 -2.37 10.37 10.40
C SER A 156 -2.01 9.23 11.35
N ALA A 157 -1.49 9.58 12.53
CA ALA A 157 -1.31 8.61 13.61
C ALA A 157 -2.68 8.13 14.09
N VAL A 158 -2.97 6.85 13.87
CA VAL A 158 -4.21 6.17 14.28
C VAL A 158 -3.90 5.07 15.28
N ALA A 159 -4.89 4.70 16.08
CA ALA A 159 -4.74 3.64 17.07
C ALA A 159 -4.50 2.26 16.43
N GLN A 160 -4.99 2.06 15.21
CA GLN A 160 -4.82 0.83 14.44
C GLN A 160 -4.76 1.17 12.96
N PRO A 161 -3.58 1.04 12.32
CA PRO A 161 -3.42 1.30 10.89
C PRO A 161 -4.24 0.34 10.02
N LYS A 162 -4.69 0.82 8.87
CA LYS A 162 -5.40 -0.01 7.89
C LYS A 162 -4.62 -1.27 7.55
N GLY A 163 -5.33 -2.41 7.61
CA GLY A 163 -4.77 -3.72 7.26
C GLY A 163 -3.93 -4.35 8.37
N TRP A 164 -3.65 -3.66 9.46
CA TRP A 164 -2.86 -4.17 10.57
C TRP A 164 -3.69 -4.39 11.84
N HIS A 165 -3.28 -5.34 12.65
CA HIS A 165 -3.83 -5.60 13.97
C HIS A 165 -2.76 -5.33 15.04
N PHE A 166 -3.18 -4.72 16.12
CA PHE A 166 -2.37 -4.45 17.31
C PHE A 166 -2.92 -5.27 18.46
N GLU A 167 -2.07 -6.07 19.08
CA GLU A 167 -2.41 -6.91 20.25
C GLU A 167 -1.31 -6.78 21.31
N GLY A 168 -1.65 -7.09 22.56
CA GLY A 168 -0.74 -7.10 23.69
C GLY A 168 -1.49 -6.93 25.01
N ALA A 169 -0.86 -7.31 26.11
CA ALA A 169 -1.43 -7.15 27.45
C ALA A 169 -1.62 -5.68 27.85
N ASN A 170 -0.84 -4.79 27.23
CA ASN A 170 -0.96 -3.35 27.38
C ASN A 170 -1.19 -2.71 26.00
N PRO A 171 -2.45 -2.36 25.64
CA PRO A 171 -2.76 -1.78 24.33
C PRO A 171 -2.00 -0.48 24.01
N GLU A 172 -1.56 0.26 25.05
CA GLU A 172 -0.78 1.49 24.88
C GLU A 172 0.69 1.23 24.52
N SER A 173 1.14 -0.02 24.56
CA SER A 173 2.51 -0.40 24.22
C SER A 173 2.76 -0.44 22.71
N THR A 174 1.72 -0.34 21.89
CA THR A 174 1.82 -0.30 20.43
C THR A 174 1.16 0.96 19.91
N TYR A 175 1.88 1.74 19.12
CA TYR A 175 1.33 2.94 18.50
C TYR A 175 2.06 3.28 17.20
N LEU A 176 1.39 4.09 16.38
CA LEU A 176 1.95 4.66 15.18
C LEU A 176 2.61 5.99 15.53
N GLU A 177 3.92 6.09 15.37
CA GLU A 177 4.64 7.34 15.56
C GLU A 177 4.76 8.09 14.24
N LYS A 178 4.50 9.42 14.29
CA LYS A 178 4.79 10.34 13.20
C LYS A 178 6.14 10.98 13.44
N ASN A 179 7.15 10.56 12.71
CA ASN A 179 8.51 11.01 12.93
C ASN A 179 9.27 11.17 11.60
N SER A 180 10.08 12.22 11.50
CA SER A 180 10.97 12.43 10.35
C SER A 180 12.12 11.41 10.27
N ASN A 181 12.29 10.58 11.30
CA ASN A 181 13.28 9.50 11.36
C ASN A 181 12.69 8.12 11.01
N SER A 182 11.48 8.04 10.43
CA SER A 182 10.95 6.79 9.87
C SER A 182 11.88 6.26 8.78
N ALA A 183 11.92 4.95 8.58
CA ALA A 183 12.77 4.34 7.53
C ALA A 183 12.32 4.79 6.14
N SER A 184 10.99 5.02 5.98
CA SER A 184 10.44 5.74 4.84
C SER A 184 9.21 6.55 5.26
N GLY A 185 8.83 7.52 4.45
CA GLY A 185 7.64 8.30 4.70
C GLY A 185 7.69 9.10 6.01
N ARG A 186 6.62 8.99 6.79
CA ARG A 186 6.41 9.79 8.02
C ARG A 186 6.01 8.96 9.22
N PHE A 187 5.59 7.73 9.02
CA PHE A 187 5.04 6.88 10.06
C PHE A 187 5.82 5.58 10.17
N HIS A 188 5.92 5.07 11.38
CA HIS A 188 6.39 3.73 11.68
C HIS A 188 5.70 3.23 12.94
N VAL A 189 5.68 1.93 13.15
CA VAL A 189 5.15 1.33 14.39
C VAL A 189 6.21 1.30 15.46
N VAL A 190 5.81 1.66 16.66
CA VAL A 190 6.63 1.59 17.88
C VAL A 190 5.99 0.62 18.86
N HIS A 191 6.81 -0.28 19.40
CA HIS A 191 6.53 -1.04 20.61
C HIS A 191 7.34 -0.44 21.76
N TYR A 192 6.64 0.15 22.72
CA TYR A 192 7.24 0.80 23.90
C TYR A 192 6.25 0.89 25.03
N SER A 193 6.72 0.69 26.26
CA SER A 193 5.96 1.03 27.47
C SER A 193 6.90 1.45 28.60
N PRO A 194 6.47 2.38 29.48
CA PRO A 194 7.16 2.66 30.74
C PRO A 194 7.00 1.52 31.77
N GLN A 195 6.31 0.44 31.41
CA GLN A 195 6.11 -0.77 32.20
C GLN A 195 6.55 -1.99 31.38
N THR A 196 6.66 -3.15 32.04
CA THR A 196 6.81 -4.43 31.35
C THR A 196 5.62 -4.64 30.42
N HIS A 197 5.89 -5.05 29.18
CA HIS A 197 4.88 -5.16 28.15
C HIS A 197 5.16 -6.30 27.18
N ASP A 198 4.12 -6.76 26.54
CA ASP A 198 4.16 -7.50 25.31
C ASP A 198 3.35 -6.73 24.24
N ALA A 199 3.78 -6.80 23.01
CA ALA A 199 3.16 -6.12 21.89
C ALA A 199 3.30 -6.96 20.63
N TYR A 200 2.21 -7.07 19.88
CA TYR A 200 2.19 -7.79 18.62
C TYR A 200 1.45 -7.00 17.54
N THR A 201 2.16 -6.67 16.49
CA THR A 201 1.62 -6.03 15.28
C THR A 201 1.64 -7.05 14.15
N TRP A 202 0.48 -7.34 13.55
CA TRP A 202 0.40 -8.40 12.54
C TRP A 202 -0.65 -8.14 11.46
N GLN A 203 -0.47 -8.85 10.33
CA GLN A 203 -1.39 -8.88 9.20
C GLN A 203 -1.43 -10.28 8.61
N THR A 204 -2.62 -10.80 8.27
CA THR A 204 -2.73 -12.04 7.50
C THR A 204 -2.96 -11.72 6.02
N ILE A 205 -2.15 -12.32 5.18
CA ILE A 205 -2.23 -12.23 3.73
C ILE A 205 -2.88 -13.52 3.24
N TYR A 206 -4.00 -13.38 2.53
CA TYR A 206 -4.81 -14.49 2.00
C TYR A 206 -4.61 -14.66 0.50
N ASP A 207 -5.16 -15.74 -0.03
CA ASP A 207 -5.17 -16.08 -1.46
C ASP A 207 -3.76 -16.16 -2.08
N LEU A 208 -2.79 -16.58 -1.26
CA LEU A 208 -1.42 -16.78 -1.69
C LEU A 208 -1.30 -18.05 -2.54
N PRO A 209 -0.68 -18.00 -3.72
CA PRO A 209 -0.20 -19.20 -4.39
C PRO A 209 0.74 -20.00 -3.47
N ASN A 210 0.64 -21.32 -3.48
CA ASN A 210 1.65 -22.14 -2.81
C ASN A 210 3.01 -21.89 -3.44
N GLY A 211 4.03 -21.74 -2.62
CA GLY A 211 5.37 -21.40 -3.10
C GLY A 211 6.29 -20.88 -2.00
N THR A 212 7.47 -20.45 -2.42
CA THR A 212 8.48 -19.89 -1.53
C THR A 212 8.38 -18.37 -1.48
N TYR A 213 8.43 -17.81 -0.27
CA TYR A 213 8.34 -16.38 -0.01
C TYR A 213 9.47 -15.90 0.89
N THR A 214 9.70 -14.59 0.86
CA THR A 214 10.60 -13.85 1.75
C THR A 214 9.81 -12.78 2.49
N LEU A 215 10.03 -12.68 3.81
CA LEU A 215 9.57 -11.58 4.66
C LEU A 215 10.78 -10.73 5.04
N ARG A 216 10.72 -9.42 4.85
CA ARG A 216 11.73 -8.49 5.35
C ARG A 216 11.10 -7.22 5.91
N ALA A 217 11.85 -6.54 6.78
CA ALA A 217 11.42 -5.27 7.36
C ALA A 217 12.62 -4.40 7.72
N MET A 218 12.40 -3.08 7.77
CA MET A 218 13.32 -2.15 8.40
C MET A 218 13.00 -2.07 9.89
N VAL A 219 14.01 -2.18 10.73
CA VAL A 219 13.83 -2.26 12.18
C VAL A 219 14.86 -1.39 12.94
N GLN A 220 14.47 -0.96 14.13
CA GLN A 220 15.34 -0.32 15.13
C GLN A 220 15.01 -0.87 16.51
N SER A 221 15.98 -0.89 17.43
CA SER A 221 15.74 -1.29 18.82
C SER A 221 16.79 -0.72 19.76
N GLY A 222 16.34 -0.28 20.95
CA GLY A 222 17.21 0.09 22.06
C GLY A 222 17.81 -1.08 22.81
N GLY A 223 17.27 -2.30 22.59
CA GLY A 223 17.64 -3.49 23.34
C GLY A 223 16.91 -3.61 24.67
N GLY A 224 17.24 -4.67 25.42
CA GLY A 224 16.63 -4.95 26.75
C GLY A 224 15.46 -5.93 26.72
N GLN A 225 14.84 -6.14 25.56
CA GLN A 225 13.71 -7.04 25.38
C GLN A 225 14.10 -8.51 25.61
N THR A 226 13.19 -9.29 26.19
CA THR A 226 13.34 -10.75 26.32
C THR A 226 13.03 -11.46 25.01
N GLN A 227 12.11 -10.91 24.21
CA GLN A 227 11.85 -11.29 22.83
C GLN A 227 11.66 -10.05 21.98
N ASN A 228 12.24 -10.04 20.79
CA ASN A 228 12.10 -8.93 19.84
C ASN A 228 12.39 -9.46 18.44
N LYS A 229 11.33 -9.67 17.64
CA LYS A 229 11.46 -10.40 16.38
C LYS A 229 10.43 -9.97 15.34
N ILE A 230 10.79 -10.12 14.06
CA ILE A 230 9.78 -10.29 13.01
C ILE A 230 9.50 -11.78 12.83
N LEU A 231 8.29 -12.13 12.43
CA LEU A 231 7.88 -13.53 12.32
C LEU A 231 6.87 -13.76 11.20
N ALA A 232 6.86 -15.00 10.70
CA ALA A 232 5.86 -15.54 9.79
C ALA A 232 5.20 -16.76 10.42
N THR A 233 3.86 -16.79 10.42
CA THR A 233 3.05 -17.87 10.95
C THR A 233 1.92 -18.24 9.97
N ASP A 234 1.14 -19.25 10.30
CA ASP A 234 -0.07 -19.65 9.52
C ASP A 234 0.15 -19.99 8.04
N PHE A 235 1.37 -20.24 7.62
CA PHE A 235 1.71 -20.54 6.22
C PHE A 235 1.71 -22.05 5.89
N GLY A 236 1.23 -22.88 6.82
CA GLY A 236 1.15 -24.34 6.66
C GLY A 236 2.34 -25.11 7.24
N ALA A 237 3.20 -24.42 8.00
CA ALA A 237 4.35 -25.01 8.71
C ALA A 237 4.55 -24.31 10.07
N THR A 238 5.63 -24.72 10.78
CA THR A 238 6.02 -24.08 12.06
C THR A 238 6.46 -22.65 11.84
N GLU A 239 6.19 -21.77 12.83
CA GLU A 239 6.65 -20.38 12.86
C GLU A 239 8.12 -20.26 12.42
N MET A 240 8.39 -19.29 11.58
CA MET A 240 9.72 -18.80 11.27
C MET A 240 9.89 -17.38 11.81
N SER A 241 11.03 -17.09 12.40
CA SER A 241 11.30 -15.76 12.97
C SER A 241 12.77 -15.39 12.85
N VAL A 242 13.06 -14.09 12.91
CA VAL A 242 14.40 -13.53 13.04
C VAL A 242 14.39 -12.46 14.10
N ASP A 243 15.40 -12.49 14.96
CA ASP A 243 15.55 -11.50 16.03
C ASP A 243 15.92 -10.13 15.47
N ILE A 244 15.35 -9.09 16.08
CA ILE A 244 15.68 -7.71 15.80
C ILE A 244 16.94 -7.33 16.58
N PRO A 245 18.01 -6.93 15.91
CA PRO A 245 19.24 -6.54 16.59
C PRO A 245 19.10 -5.20 17.31
N VAL A 246 19.88 -5.00 18.35
CA VAL A 246 20.08 -3.68 18.96
C VAL A 246 20.74 -2.76 17.93
N SER A 247 20.00 -1.76 17.48
CA SER A 247 20.48 -0.79 16.49
C SER A 247 19.67 0.50 16.55
N THR A 248 20.33 1.66 16.67
CA THR A 248 19.68 2.96 16.57
C THR A 248 19.54 3.46 15.12
N PRO A 249 20.44 3.17 14.17
CA PRO A 249 20.12 3.27 12.75
C PRO A 249 19.12 2.19 12.35
N TRP A 250 18.27 2.49 11.37
CA TRP A 250 17.43 1.50 10.72
C TRP A 250 18.29 0.43 10.03
N VAL A 251 17.97 -0.83 10.29
CA VAL A 251 18.62 -1.99 9.66
C VAL A 251 17.56 -2.91 9.08
N GLN A 252 17.90 -3.58 7.98
CA GLN A 252 17.03 -4.59 7.40
C GLN A 252 17.24 -5.93 8.09
N VAL A 253 16.13 -6.61 8.41
CA VAL A 253 16.10 -8.02 8.81
C VAL A 253 15.23 -8.81 7.83
N GLU A 254 15.51 -10.10 7.66
CA GLU A 254 14.87 -10.91 6.62
C GLU A 254 14.70 -12.36 7.06
N ILE A 255 13.56 -12.96 6.66
CA ILE A 255 13.25 -14.39 6.77
C ILE A 255 13.06 -14.93 5.36
N ASP A 256 13.98 -15.74 4.91
CA ASP A 256 13.94 -16.42 3.61
C ASP A 256 13.26 -17.79 3.69
N ASN A 257 12.90 -18.31 2.50
CA ASN A 257 12.42 -19.68 2.33
C ASN A 257 11.14 -20.02 3.11
N ILE A 258 10.24 -19.07 3.29
CA ILE A 258 8.92 -19.32 3.87
C ILE A 258 8.09 -20.11 2.86
N GLN A 259 7.82 -21.40 3.17
CA GLN A 259 7.09 -22.31 2.27
C GLN A 259 5.60 -22.23 2.54
N VAL A 260 4.87 -21.39 1.79
CA VAL A 260 3.41 -21.32 1.87
C VAL A 260 2.80 -22.55 1.20
N THR A 261 1.97 -23.29 1.95
CA THR A 261 1.32 -24.53 1.47
C THR A 261 -0.20 -24.54 1.67
N ASN A 262 -0.76 -23.53 2.34
CA ASN A 262 -2.16 -23.45 2.74
C ASN A 262 -2.87 -22.18 2.23
N GLY A 263 -2.27 -21.45 1.29
CA GLY A 263 -2.88 -20.29 0.66
C GLY A 263 -2.87 -19.01 1.50
N LYS A 264 -2.18 -18.95 2.63
CA LYS A 264 -2.09 -17.77 3.49
C LYS A 264 -0.77 -17.70 4.24
N CYS A 265 -0.47 -16.52 4.78
CA CYS A 265 0.63 -16.29 5.72
C CYS A 265 0.29 -15.11 6.64
N THR A 266 0.52 -15.24 7.93
CA THR A 266 0.48 -14.12 8.87
C THR A 266 1.89 -13.63 9.09
N VAL A 267 2.12 -12.34 8.81
CA VAL A 267 3.41 -11.66 9.02
C VAL A 267 3.27 -10.71 10.20
N GLY A 268 4.30 -10.62 11.03
CA GLY A 268 4.20 -9.85 12.25
C GLY A 268 5.51 -9.35 12.84
N PHE A 269 5.35 -8.44 13.79
CA PHE A 269 6.39 -7.88 14.63
C PHE A 269 5.97 -8.08 16.10
N TYR A 270 6.79 -8.80 16.87
CA TYR A 270 6.53 -9.14 18.25
C TYR A 270 7.65 -8.67 19.18
N THR A 271 7.25 -8.11 20.30
CA THR A 271 8.17 -7.64 21.36
C THR A 271 7.64 -8.07 22.72
N GLU A 272 8.53 -8.60 23.56
CA GLU A 272 8.32 -8.79 25.00
C GLU A 272 9.41 -8.01 25.72
N GLY A 273 9.03 -6.84 26.28
CA GLY A 273 9.97 -5.84 26.78
C GLY A 273 9.82 -5.55 28.26
N ASN A 274 10.89 -5.12 28.89
CA ASN A 274 10.89 -4.55 30.23
C ASN A 274 10.48 -3.07 30.17
N SER A 275 10.37 -2.45 31.34
CA SER A 275 10.10 -1.02 31.48
C SER A 275 11.12 -0.17 30.71
N GLY A 276 10.66 0.63 29.75
CA GLY A 276 11.48 1.53 28.96
C GLY A 276 12.14 0.93 27.72
N ASP A 277 12.03 -0.37 27.51
CA ASP A 277 12.50 -1.01 26.27
C ASP A 277 11.63 -0.55 25.08
N TRP A 278 12.28 -0.35 23.94
CA TRP A 278 11.59 0.10 22.73
C TRP A 278 12.11 -0.63 21.48
N SER A 279 11.24 -0.82 20.54
CA SER A 279 11.55 -1.34 19.21
C SER A 279 10.62 -0.74 18.18
N CYS A 280 11.11 -0.57 16.96
CA CYS A 280 10.37 0.02 15.85
C CYS A 280 10.44 -0.86 14.62
N VAL A 281 9.37 -0.81 13.82
CA VAL A 281 9.31 -1.48 12.52
C VAL A 281 8.71 -0.55 11.47
N ASP A 282 9.22 -0.64 10.26
CA ASP A 282 8.76 0.07 9.08
C ASP A 282 9.06 -0.75 7.81
N ASN A 283 8.47 -0.39 6.67
CA ASN A 283 8.74 -0.99 5.36
C ASN A 283 8.72 -2.53 5.41
N ILE A 284 7.61 -3.09 5.86
CA ILE A 284 7.43 -4.55 5.89
C ILE A 284 7.11 -5.03 4.48
N GLU A 285 7.86 -6.00 3.99
CA GLU A 285 7.67 -6.59 2.67
C GLU A 285 7.54 -8.11 2.77
N PHE A 286 6.52 -8.64 2.11
CA PHE A 286 6.34 -10.08 1.91
C PHE A 286 6.12 -10.33 0.43
N PHE A 287 6.97 -11.13 -0.20
CA PHE A 287 6.98 -11.30 -1.65
C PHE A 287 7.44 -12.69 -2.04
N PRO A 288 7.02 -13.20 -3.25
CA PRO A 288 7.52 -14.45 -3.77
C PRO A 288 9.04 -14.41 -3.94
N ALA A 289 9.74 -15.43 -3.42
CA ALA A 289 11.16 -15.57 -3.69
C ALA A 289 11.38 -15.71 -5.20
N SER A 290 12.38 -15.02 -5.73
CA SER A 290 12.73 -15.13 -7.14
C SER A 290 13.09 -16.59 -7.44
N SER A 291 12.41 -17.20 -8.41
CA SER A 291 12.90 -18.46 -8.98
C SER A 291 14.23 -18.15 -9.65
N GLY A 292 15.33 -18.59 -9.03
CA GLY A 292 16.69 -18.48 -9.55
C GLY A 292 16.85 -19.22 -10.87
#